data_1c3d95fd6ff4c3ee5677a103f389b535
#
_entry.id   1c3d95fd6ff4c3ee5677a103f389b535
#
_cell.length_a   1.000
_cell.length_b   1.000
_cell.length_c   1.000
_cell.angle_alpha   90.00
_cell.angle_beta   90.00
_cell.angle_gamma   90.00
#
_symmetry.space_group_name_H-M   'P 1'
#
loop_
_entity.id
_entity.type
_entity.pdbx_description
1 polymer ?
#
loop_
_entity_poly.entity_id
_entity_poly.type
_entity_poly.pdbx_seq_one_letter_code
_entity_poly.pdbx_strand_id
1 'polypeptide(L)'
;MEIMLGKECDIDSWMCLVNKVKGNFPGLETKEDLEGHRDTVLDFISRKSAICAKSNDKIVGALLFSKDDNVLCFLAVDSEYRRQHIAEKMVSYMLEFMDSKKDVVVTTYRDGVPEGIAARAFYRSLGFTEGKMKEEFGSPVQEFVLKRFN
;
A
#
# COMPACT_ATOMS: atom_id res chain seq x y z
N MET A 1 -1.87 -0.17 19.19
CA MET A 1 -1.75 -0.01 17.72
C MET A 1 -1.91 1.44 17.33
N GLU A 2 -0.89 2.03 16.75
CA GLU A 2 -0.91 3.43 16.33
C GLU A 2 -0.79 3.54 14.81
N ILE A 3 -1.63 4.38 14.21
CA ILE A 3 -1.59 4.69 12.78
C ILE A 3 -1.06 6.12 12.66
N MET A 4 0.01 6.33 11.91
CA MET A 4 0.67 7.62 11.83
C MET A 4 1.48 7.78 10.55
N LEU A 5 1.93 9.00 10.28
CA LEU A 5 2.90 9.24 9.21
C LEU A 5 4.24 8.63 9.60
N GLY A 6 4.87 7.97 8.63
CA GLY A 6 6.20 7.42 8.83
C GLY A 6 7.26 8.50 8.94
N LYS A 7 8.32 8.21 9.70
CA LYS A 7 9.46 9.09 9.91
C LYS A 7 10.72 8.43 9.39
N GLU A 8 11.73 9.22 9.12
CA GLU A 8 13.01 8.69 8.62
C GLU A 8 13.59 7.63 9.57
N CYS A 9 13.45 7.82 10.88
CA CYS A 9 13.95 6.85 11.85
C CYS A 9 13.19 5.51 11.83
N ASP A 10 12.08 5.42 11.12
CA ASP A 10 11.29 4.19 10.99
C ASP A 10 11.79 3.29 9.86
N ILE A 11 12.77 3.75 9.07
CA ILE A 11 13.12 3.06 7.82
C ILE A 11 13.59 1.61 8.01
N ASP A 12 14.37 1.34 9.03
CA ASP A 12 14.88 -0.02 9.25
C ASP A 12 13.75 -0.99 9.60
N SER A 13 12.85 -0.59 10.50
CA SER A 13 11.69 -1.41 10.85
C SER A 13 10.73 -1.56 9.67
N TRP A 14 10.56 -0.48 8.89
CA TRP A 14 9.75 -0.49 7.68
C TRP A 14 10.28 -1.53 6.68
N MET A 15 11.59 -1.52 6.42
CA MET A 15 12.18 -2.45 5.47
C MET A 15 12.19 -3.88 5.98
N CYS A 16 12.21 -4.10 7.29
CA CYS A 16 12.00 -5.44 7.86
C CYS A 16 10.64 -5.99 7.46
N LEU A 17 9.59 -5.17 7.53
CA LEU A 17 8.25 -5.57 7.08
C LEU A 17 8.25 -5.86 5.58
N VAL A 18 8.82 -4.98 4.78
CA VAL A 18 8.87 -5.15 3.31
C VAL A 18 9.55 -6.48 2.98
N ASN A 19 10.64 -6.79 3.66
CA ASN A 19 11.37 -8.04 3.43
C ASN A 19 10.52 -9.27 3.74
N LYS A 20 9.66 -9.19 4.74
CA LYS A 20 8.73 -10.30 5.08
C LYS A 20 7.68 -10.53 4.00
N VAL A 21 7.19 -9.47 3.37
CA VAL A 21 6.06 -9.54 2.44
C VAL A 21 6.47 -9.51 0.97
N LYS A 22 7.76 -9.38 0.68
CA LYS A 22 8.27 -9.16 -0.68
C LYS A 22 7.79 -10.19 -1.71
N GLY A 23 7.52 -11.42 -1.26
CA GLY A 23 7.03 -12.47 -2.16
C GLY A 23 5.67 -12.20 -2.76
N ASN A 24 4.91 -11.28 -2.20
CA ASN A 24 3.58 -10.90 -2.69
C ASN A 24 3.61 -9.70 -3.64
N PHE A 25 4.79 -9.15 -3.92
CA PHE A 25 4.93 -7.93 -4.73
C PHE A 25 5.91 -8.14 -5.88
N PRO A 26 5.44 -7.99 -7.15
CA PRO A 26 6.36 -7.98 -8.28
C PRO A 26 7.33 -6.80 -8.14
N GLY A 27 8.58 -7.00 -8.54
CA GLY A 27 9.59 -5.95 -8.51
C GLY A 27 10.34 -5.83 -7.20
N LEU A 28 10.19 -6.80 -6.28
CA LEU A 28 10.93 -6.83 -5.02
C LEU A 28 11.73 -8.14 -4.85
N GLU A 29 12.13 -8.77 -5.98
CA GLU A 29 12.77 -10.08 -5.94
C GLU A 29 14.25 -10.03 -5.61
N THR A 30 14.96 -8.94 -5.92
CA THR A 30 16.41 -8.86 -5.73
C THR A 30 16.77 -7.89 -4.60
N LYS A 31 18.03 -8.00 -4.15
CA LYS A 31 18.58 -7.07 -3.16
C LYS A 31 18.59 -5.64 -3.70
N GLU A 32 18.88 -5.48 -5.00
CA GLU A 32 18.86 -4.16 -5.66
C GLU A 32 17.46 -3.59 -5.70
N ASP A 33 16.45 -4.43 -5.96
CA ASP A 33 15.05 -4.01 -5.92
C ASP A 33 14.66 -3.49 -4.55
N LEU A 34 15.10 -4.18 -3.49
CA LEU A 34 14.82 -3.78 -2.11
C LEU A 34 15.50 -2.46 -1.76
N GLU A 35 16.73 -2.25 -2.22
CA GLU A 35 17.46 -0.99 -2.00
C GLU A 35 16.74 0.16 -2.71
N GLY A 36 16.27 -0.07 -3.95
CA GLY A 36 15.49 0.91 -4.68
C GLY A 36 14.17 1.24 -3.99
N HIS A 37 13.52 0.22 -3.45
CA HIS A 37 12.27 0.42 -2.69
C HIS A 37 12.54 1.23 -1.41
N ARG A 38 13.66 0.98 -0.73
CA ARG A 38 14.06 1.75 0.45
C ARG A 38 14.18 3.23 0.11
N ASP A 39 14.83 3.55 -0.99
CA ASP A 39 14.98 4.94 -1.45
C ASP A 39 13.60 5.55 -1.76
N THR A 40 12.72 4.78 -2.37
CA THR A 40 11.35 5.21 -2.65
C THR A 40 10.59 5.51 -1.35
N VAL A 41 10.70 4.63 -0.36
CA VAL A 41 10.05 4.84 0.95
C VAL A 41 10.55 6.13 1.59
N LEU A 42 11.86 6.35 1.59
CA LEU A 42 12.44 7.58 2.17
C LEU A 42 11.93 8.84 1.46
N ASP A 43 11.80 8.77 0.13
CA ASP A 43 11.23 9.88 -0.64
C ASP A 43 9.77 10.14 -0.24
N PHE A 44 8.97 9.11 -0.14
CA PHE A 44 7.56 9.25 0.27
C PHE A 44 7.45 9.78 1.70
N ILE A 45 8.33 9.34 2.61
CA ILE A 45 8.38 9.86 3.97
C ILE A 45 8.66 11.37 3.95
N SER A 46 9.62 11.80 3.15
CA SER A 46 9.98 13.23 3.05
C SER A 46 8.82 14.08 2.54
N ARG A 47 7.97 13.50 1.71
CA ARG A 47 6.79 14.18 1.16
C ARG A 47 5.54 14.03 2.02
N LYS A 48 5.65 13.41 3.18
CA LYS A 48 4.53 13.10 4.07
C LYS A 48 3.45 12.27 3.38
N SER A 49 3.89 11.32 2.57
CA SER A 49 3.04 10.42 1.78
C SER A 49 3.26 8.95 2.14
N ALA A 50 3.77 8.69 3.33
CA ALA A 50 3.99 7.35 3.85
C ALA A 50 3.28 7.22 5.21
N ILE A 51 2.47 6.18 5.33
CA ILE A 51 1.69 5.90 6.55
C ILE A 51 2.13 4.54 7.09
N CYS A 52 2.20 4.43 8.40
CA CYS A 52 2.54 3.16 9.02
C CYS A 52 1.61 2.85 10.18
N ALA A 53 1.57 1.56 10.51
CA ALA A 53 0.93 1.05 11.71
C ALA A 53 2.03 0.51 12.61
N LYS A 54 2.04 0.92 13.87
CA LYS A 54 3.03 0.48 14.85
C LYS A 54 2.39 -0.30 15.99
N SER A 55 3.03 -1.39 16.36
CA SER A 55 2.70 -2.15 17.56
C SER A 55 3.98 -2.23 18.39
N ASN A 56 4.00 -1.59 19.56
CA ASN A 56 5.19 -1.53 20.43
C ASN A 56 6.44 -1.04 19.66
N ASP A 57 6.29 0.08 18.95
CA ASP A 57 7.34 0.72 18.15
C ASP A 57 7.82 -0.08 16.94
N LYS A 58 7.21 -1.24 16.67
CA LYS A 58 7.52 -2.05 15.51
C LYS A 58 6.54 -1.73 14.39
N ILE A 59 7.05 -1.54 13.17
CA ILE A 59 6.21 -1.35 11.99
C ILE A 59 5.55 -2.69 11.61
N VAL A 60 4.24 -2.73 11.65
CA VAL A 60 3.45 -3.91 11.30
C VAL A 60 2.53 -3.66 10.10
N GLY A 61 2.45 -2.45 9.64
CA GLY A 61 1.72 -2.07 8.43
C GLY A 61 2.41 -0.91 7.76
N ALA A 62 2.36 -0.86 6.43
CA ALA A 62 3.01 0.16 5.62
C ALA A 62 2.14 0.53 4.43
N LEU A 63 2.03 1.82 4.14
CA LEU A 63 1.23 2.33 3.03
C LEU A 63 1.94 3.52 2.42
N LEU A 64 2.09 3.53 1.10
CA LEU A 64 2.61 4.65 0.33
C LEU A 64 1.50 5.16 -0.60
N PHE A 65 1.40 6.47 -0.75
CA PHE A 65 0.37 7.05 -1.62
C PHE A 65 0.87 8.31 -2.31
N SER A 66 0.22 8.68 -3.42
CA SER A 66 0.50 9.91 -4.15
C SER A 66 -0.68 10.85 -4.00
N LYS A 67 -0.45 12.02 -3.40
CA LYS A 67 -1.49 13.06 -3.25
C LYS A 67 -1.80 13.71 -4.59
N ASP A 68 -0.79 13.88 -5.43
CA ASP A 68 -0.95 14.57 -6.71
C ASP A 68 -1.84 13.78 -7.67
N ASP A 69 -1.71 12.46 -7.65
CA ASP A 69 -2.44 11.57 -8.56
C ASP A 69 -3.61 10.85 -7.89
N ASN A 70 -3.78 11.01 -6.58
CA ASN A 70 -4.78 10.29 -5.78
C ASN A 70 -4.66 8.77 -5.95
N VAL A 71 -3.44 8.27 -5.85
CA VAL A 71 -3.14 6.84 -6.05
C VAL A 71 -2.59 6.22 -4.77
N LEU A 72 -3.13 5.05 -4.41
CA LEU A 72 -2.52 4.20 -3.39
C LEU A 72 -1.43 3.38 -4.08
N CYS A 73 -0.17 3.61 -3.70
CA CYS A 73 0.99 3.04 -4.41
C CYS A 73 1.48 1.72 -3.82
N PHE A 74 1.33 1.52 -2.52
CA PHE A 74 1.81 0.32 -1.84
C PHE A 74 1.04 0.12 -0.55
N LEU A 75 0.68 -1.12 -0.24
CA LEU A 75 -0.01 -1.45 1.00
C LEU A 75 0.40 -2.85 1.46
N ALA A 76 0.90 -2.96 2.67
CA ALA A 76 1.30 -4.24 3.24
C ALA A 76 1.00 -4.28 4.74
N VAL A 77 0.64 -5.47 5.23
CA VAL A 77 0.43 -5.72 6.65
C VAL A 77 1.14 -7.03 7.01
N ASP A 78 1.85 -7.02 8.13
CA ASP A 78 2.49 -8.22 8.66
C ASP A 78 1.44 -9.31 8.87
N SER A 79 1.69 -10.51 8.35
CA SER A 79 0.74 -11.62 8.40
C SER A 79 0.34 -12.02 9.83
N GLU A 80 1.22 -11.76 10.80
CA GLU A 80 0.94 -12.03 12.20
C GLU A 80 -0.07 -11.07 12.83
N TYR A 81 -0.35 -9.96 12.12
CA TYR A 81 -1.23 -8.89 12.61
C TYR A 81 -2.50 -8.75 11.76
N ARG A 82 -2.83 -9.75 10.96
CA ARG A 82 -4.06 -9.74 10.15
C ARG A 82 -5.30 -9.83 11.05
N ARG A 83 -6.46 -9.47 10.49
CA ARG A 83 -7.77 -9.50 11.16
C ARG A 83 -7.89 -8.47 12.29
N GLN A 84 -7.05 -7.44 12.29
CA GLN A 84 -7.13 -6.33 13.23
C GLN A 84 -7.54 -5.03 12.55
N HIS A 85 -8.01 -5.12 11.31
CA HIS A 85 -8.44 -3.95 10.52
C HIS A 85 -7.34 -2.92 10.31
N ILE A 86 -6.08 -3.33 10.32
CA ILE A 86 -4.94 -2.42 10.18
C ILE A 86 -4.92 -1.77 8.81
N ALA A 87 -5.09 -2.55 7.74
CA ALA A 87 -5.10 -2.02 6.38
C ALA A 87 -6.24 -1.02 6.19
N GLU A 88 -7.44 -1.34 6.70
CA GLU A 88 -8.59 -0.45 6.65
C GLU A 88 -8.32 0.86 7.37
N LYS A 89 -7.71 0.81 8.55
CA LYS A 89 -7.37 2.01 9.32
C LYS A 89 -6.35 2.88 8.58
N MET A 90 -5.34 2.26 7.97
CA MET A 90 -4.34 3.00 7.19
C MET A 90 -4.96 3.66 5.95
N VAL A 91 -5.84 2.95 5.25
CA VAL A 91 -6.52 3.52 4.08
C VAL A 91 -7.42 4.68 4.51
N SER A 92 -8.16 4.54 5.60
CA SER A 92 -9.00 5.63 6.13
C SER A 92 -8.17 6.87 6.47
N TYR A 93 -7.00 6.68 7.07
CA TYR A 93 -6.09 7.78 7.39
C TYR A 93 -5.55 8.43 6.10
N MET A 94 -5.17 7.63 5.12
CA MET A 94 -4.72 8.10 3.81
C MET A 94 -5.76 9.02 3.16
N LEU A 95 -7.03 8.64 3.22
CA LEU A 95 -8.11 9.39 2.58
C LEU A 95 -8.23 10.82 3.14
N GLU A 96 -7.78 11.05 4.38
CA GLU A 96 -7.78 12.39 4.95
C GLU A 96 -6.77 13.33 4.29
N PHE A 97 -5.74 12.78 3.64
CA PHE A 97 -4.71 13.55 2.94
C PHE A 97 -4.99 13.70 1.44
N MET A 98 -5.92 12.94 0.92
CA MET A 98 -6.23 12.93 -0.51
C MET A 98 -7.33 13.93 -0.86
N ASP A 99 -7.37 14.32 -2.15
CA ASP A 99 -8.42 15.19 -2.66
C ASP A 99 -9.75 14.43 -2.63
N SER A 100 -10.70 14.92 -1.83
CA SER A 100 -12.01 14.27 -1.68
C SER A 100 -12.90 14.38 -2.92
N LYS A 101 -12.49 15.20 -3.88
CA LYS A 101 -13.24 15.41 -5.14
C LYS A 101 -12.72 14.56 -6.29
N LYS A 102 -11.67 13.78 -6.05
CA LYS A 102 -11.08 12.91 -7.07
C LYS A 102 -11.22 11.45 -6.64
N ASP A 103 -11.36 10.57 -7.63
CA ASP A 103 -11.37 9.15 -7.39
C ASP A 103 -10.00 8.69 -6.90
N VAL A 104 -9.98 7.65 -6.09
CA VAL A 104 -8.75 7.03 -5.62
C VAL A 104 -8.51 5.77 -6.42
N VAL A 105 -7.29 5.58 -6.90
CA VAL A 105 -6.92 4.43 -7.73
C VAL A 105 -5.85 3.60 -7.01
N VAL A 106 -5.96 2.29 -7.13
CA VAL A 106 -4.92 1.34 -6.74
C VAL A 106 -4.81 0.27 -7.81
N THR A 107 -3.63 -0.28 -8.02
CA THR A 107 -3.46 -1.42 -8.91
C THR A 107 -3.13 -2.67 -8.10
N THR A 108 -3.65 -3.82 -8.53
CA THR A 108 -3.39 -5.09 -7.89
C THR A 108 -3.46 -6.20 -8.93
N TYR A 109 -3.29 -7.45 -8.50
CA TYR A 109 -3.37 -8.59 -9.40
C TYR A 109 -4.71 -8.68 -10.10
N ARG A 110 -4.71 -9.26 -11.30
CA ARG A 110 -5.95 -9.55 -12.03
C ARG A 110 -6.71 -10.69 -11.36
N ASP A 111 -7.99 -10.79 -11.70
CA ASP A 111 -8.82 -11.89 -11.23
C ASP A 111 -8.21 -13.23 -11.66
N GLY A 112 -8.31 -14.24 -10.79
CA GLY A 112 -7.78 -15.57 -11.05
C GLY A 112 -6.34 -15.79 -10.61
N VAL A 113 -5.65 -14.75 -10.11
CA VAL A 113 -4.29 -14.89 -9.57
C VAL A 113 -4.39 -15.13 -8.07
N PRO A 114 -3.95 -16.30 -7.57
CA PRO A 114 -4.13 -16.64 -6.14
C PRO A 114 -3.54 -15.62 -5.18
N GLU A 115 -2.40 -15.03 -5.50
CA GLU A 115 -1.72 -14.05 -4.66
C GLU A 115 -2.52 -12.76 -4.50
N GLY A 116 -3.45 -12.48 -5.39
CA GLY A 116 -4.26 -11.27 -5.38
C GLY A 116 -5.63 -11.41 -4.75
N ILE A 117 -6.05 -12.62 -4.38
CA ILE A 117 -7.42 -12.86 -3.91
C ILE A 117 -7.76 -12.01 -2.69
N ALA A 118 -6.88 -11.99 -1.70
CA ALA A 118 -7.10 -11.24 -0.45
C ALA A 118 -7.14 -9.73 -0.71
N ALA A 119 -6.22 -9.21 -1.52
CA ALA A 119 -6.16 -7.78 -1.83
C ALA A 119 -7.40 -7.33 -2.60
N ARG A 120 -7.81 -8.08 -3.62
CA ARG A 120 -8.99 -7.75 -4.40
C ARG A 120 -10.25 -7.73 -3.53
N ALA A 121 -10.41 -8.72 -2.66
CA ALA A 121 -11.54 -8.77 -1.73
C ALA A 121 -11.52 -7.58 -0.77
N PHE A 122 -10.34 -7.22 -0.29
CA PHE A 122 -10.16 -6.09 0.62
C PHE A 122 -10.61 -4.79 -0.05
N TYR A 123 -10.12 -4.52 -1.27
CA TYR A 123 -10.50 -3.29 -1.97
C TYR A 123 -12.01 -3.23 -2.26
N ARG A 124 -12.60 -4.35 -2.66
CA ARG A 124 -14.06 -4.40 -2.85
C ARG A 124 -14.80 -4.10 -1.55
N SER A 125 -14.32 -4.60 -0.42
CA SER A 125 -14.96 -4.35 0.88
C SER A 125 -14.96 -2.87 1.26
N LEU A 126 -14.00 -2.10 0.72
CA LEU A 126 -13.92 -0.66 0.95
C LEU A 126 -14.73 0.16 -0.06
N GLY A 127 -15.35 -0.50 -1.02
CA GLY A 127 -16.15 0.18 -2.05
C GLY A 127 -15.42 0.44 -3.36
N PHE A 128 -14.19 -0.04 -3.51
CA PHE A 128 -13.47 0.06 -4.78
C PHE A 128 -14.12 -0.88 -5.80
N THR A 129 -14.14 -0.46 -7.07
CA THR A 129 -14.66 -1.27 -8.17
C THR A 129 -13.57 -1.50 -9.21
N GLU A 130 -13.70 -2.59 -9.96
CA GLU A 130 -12.73 -2.95 -10.98
C GLU A 130 -12.66 -1.89 -12.09
N GLY A 131 -11.45 -1.53 -12.48
CA GLY A 131 -11.18 -0.57 -13.54
C GLY A 131 -10.36 -1.19 -14.65
N LYS A 132 -9.42 -0.41 -15.21
CA LYS A 132 -8.65 -0.79 -16.39
C LYS A 132 -7.67 -1.92 -16.13
N MET A 133 -7.47 -2.77 -17.14
CA MET A 133 -6.37 -3.73 -17.17
C MET A 133 -5.10 -3.00 -17.59
N LYS A 134 -3.98 -3.29 -16.94
CA LYS A 134 -2.68 -2.66 -17.18
C LYS A 134 -1.56 -3.68 -17.08
N GLU A 135 -0.34 -3.25 -17.35
CA GLU A 135 0.87 -3.99 -17.03
C GLU A 135 1.78 -3.10 -16.21
N GLU A 136 2.37 -3.66 -15.15
CA GLU A 136 3.37 -2.99 -14.33
C GLU A 136 4.51 -3.95 -14.04
N PHE A 137 5.75 -3.48 -14.21
CA PHE A 137 6.94 -4.30 -14.00
C PHE A 137 6.91 -5.60 -14.82
N GLY A 138 6.30 -5.56 -16.02
CA GLY A 138 6.17 -6.73 -16.87
C GLY A 138 5.09 -7.72 -16.42
N SER A 139 4.31 -7.38 -15.40
CA SER A 139 3.24 -8.25 -14.88
C SER A 139 1.87 -7.67 -15.16
N PRO A 140 0.88 -8.54 -15.50
CA PRO A 140 -0.49 -8.07 -15.70
C PRO A 140 -1.14 -7.68 -14.39
N VAL A 141 -1.72 -6.48 -14.33
CA VAL A 141 -2.41 -5.96 -13.17
C VAL A 141 -3.74 -5.34 -13.58
N GLN A 142 -4.52 -4.95 -12.60
CA GLN A 142 -5.80 -4.27 -12.82
C GLN A 142 -5.94 -3.12 -11.85
N GLU A 143 -6.48 -2.00 -12.33
CA GLU A 143 -6.85 -0.89 -11.47
C GLU A 143 -8.12 -1.20 -10.71
N PHE A 144 -8.17 -0.74 -9.46
CA PHE A 144 -9.40 -0.65 -8.68
C PHE A 144 -9.62 0.81 -8.36
N VAL A 145 -10.86 1.27 -8.45
CA VAL A 145 -11.21 2.69 -8.33
C VAL A 145 -12.24 2.88 -7.23
N LEU A 146 -11.94 3.80 -6.31
CA LEU A 146 -12.89 4.26 -5.32
C LEU A 146 -13.47 5.59 -5.79
N LYS A 147 -14.74 5.57 -6.16
CA LYS A 147 -15.45 6.77 -6.61
C LYS A 147 -15.74 7.65 -5.41
N ARG A 148 -15.24 8.87 -5.42
CA ARG A 148 -15.40 9.84 -4.33
C ARG A 148 -16.30 11.00 -4.68
N PHE A 149 -16.60 11.16 -5.95
CA PHE A 149 -17.41 12.27 -6.46
C PHE A 149 -18.54 11.74 -7.31
N ASN A 150 -19.75 12.21 -7.04
CA ASN A 150 -20.96 11.84 -7.78
C ASN A 150 -21.31 12.91 -8.81
#